data_b8393f265e54e43f5c6df654be78e19e
#
_entry.id   b8393f265e54e43f5c6df654be78e19e
#
_cell.length_a   1.000
_cell.length_b   1.000
_cell.length_c   1.000
_cell.angle_alpha   90.00
_cell.angle_beta   90.00
_cell.angle_gamma   90.00
#
_symmetry.space_group_name_H-M   'P 1'
#
loop_
_entity.id
_entity.type
_entity.pdbx_description
1 polymer ?
#
loop_
_entity_poly.entity_id
_entity_poly.type
_entity_poly.pdbx_seq_one_letter_code
_entity_poly.pdbx_strand_id
1 'polypeptide(L)'
;MVDSFWGTTNIKVAAAVAAFGAKLRESDPVTCIVEEGGHRKFTFWFNTGGDQDAKAEMERTWADMKSEPEAAIRYVRAALENRETLLGLMKRAEPILSIKRGSQTLLISERASPELKRAMIKNL
;
A
#
# COMPACT_ATOMS: atom_id res chain seq x y z
N MET A 1 -5.55 16.81 -15.97
CA MET A 1 -6.14 15.56 -15.48
C MET A 1 -5.47 15.21 -14.16
N VAL A 2 -6.24 15.03 -13.11
CA VAL A 2 -5.70 14.67 -11.79
C VAL A 2 -5.58 13.15 -11.72
N ASP A 3 -4.38 12.66 -11.47
CA ASP A 3 -4.17 11.24 -11.24
C ASP A 3 -4.85 10.84 -9.93
N SER A 4 -5.62 9.80 -9.98
CA SER A 4 -6.33 9.25 -8.84
C SER A 4 -5.69 7.90 -8.47
N PHE A 5 -5.53 7.67 -7.17
CA PHE A 5 -4.92 6.45 -6.65
C PHE A 5 -5.85 5.76 -5.67
N TRP A 6 -5.81 4.45 -5.69
CA TRP A 6 -6.48 3.61 -4.71
C TRP A 6 -5.45 2.80 -3.95
N GLY A 7 -5.56 2.76 -2.63
CA GLY A 7 -4.63 2.04 -1.76
C GLY A 7 -5.31 0.92 -1.00
N THR A 8 -4.61 -0.19 -0.82
CA THR A 8 -5.04 -1.29 0.03
C THR A 8 -3.89 -1.76 0.90
N THR A 9 -4.20 -2.12 2.14
CA THR A 9 -3.24 -2.72 3.07
C THR A 9 -3.22 -4.24 3.00
N ASN A 10 -4.10 -4.83 2.22
CA ASN A 10 -4.22 -6.29 2.09
C ASN A 10 -3.44 -6.77 0.85
N ILE A 11 -2.34 -7.48 1.08
CA ILE A 11 -1.48 -7.97 -0.01
C ILE A 11 -2.21 -8.95 -0.94
N LYS A 12 -3.18 -9.72 -0.42
CA LYS A 12 -3.94 -10.65 -1.23
C LYS A 12 -4.84 -9.91 -2.23
N VAL A 13 -5.48 -8.84 -1.76
CA VAL A 13 -6.28 -7.95 -2.62
C VAL A 13 -5.38 -7.28 -3.65
N ALA A 14 -4.22 -6.75 -3.22
CA ALA A 14 -3.28 -6.11 -4.13
C ALA A 14 -2.81 -7.07 -5.23
N ALA A 15 -2.44 -8.30 -4.86
CA ALA A 15 -2.00 -9.30 -5.83
C ALA A 15 -3.12 -9.68 -6.81
N ALA A 16 -4.35 -9.79 -6.32
CA ALA A 16 -5.50 -10.13 -7.14
C ALA A 16 -5.81 -9.03 -8.17
N VAL A 17 -5.88 -7.77 -7.73
CA VAL A 17 -6.18 -6.67 -8.66
C VAL A 17 -5.05 -6.45 -9.68
N ALA A 18 -3.80 -6.68 -9.28
CA ALA A 18 -2.67 -6.64 -10.21
C ALA A 18 -2.77 -7.75 -11.26
N ALA A 19 -3.25 -8.93 -10.89
CA ALA A 19 -3.46 -10.04 -11.82
C ALA A 19 -4.53 -9.71 -12.87
N PHE A 20 -5.49 -8.84 -12.54
CA PHE A 20 -6.52 -8.37 -13.46
C PHE A 20 -6.08 -7.15 -14.29
N GLY A 21 -4.83 -6.76 -14.19
CA GLY A 21 -4.26 -5.71 -15.03
C GLY A 21 -4.15 -4.33 -14.40
N ALA A 22 -4.54 -4.18 -13.13
CA ALA A 22 -4.33 -2.92 -12.43
C ALA A 22 -2.83 -2.62 -12.30
N LYS A 23 -2.46 -1.37 -12.50
CA LYS A 23 -1.05 -0.95 -12.47
C LYS A 23 -0.74 -0.21 -11.18
N LEU A 24 0.37 -0.58 -10.55
CA LEU A 24 0.89 0.13 -9.40
C LEU A 24 1.29 1.57 -9.78
N ARG A 25 1.17 2.47 -8.81
CA ARG A 25 1.66 3.83 -8.94
C ARG A 25 3.16 3.82 -9.26
N GLU A 26 3.61 4.71 -10.16
CA GLU A 26 5.01 4.75 -10.58
C GLU A 26 5.94 5.21 -9.44
N SER A 27 5.53 6.24 -8.72
CA SER A 27 6.30 6.77 -7.60
C SER A 27 5.74 6.23 -6.29
N ASP A 28 6.60 5.67 -5.47
CA ASP A 28 6.25 5.10 -4.16
C ASP A 28 5.05 4.13 -4.24
N PRO A 29 5.16 3.05 -5.04
CA PRO A 29 4.05 2.11 -5.21
C PRO A 29 3.64 1.42 -3.91
N VAL A 30 4.58 1.26 -2.98
CA VAL A 30 4.32 0.70 -1.65
C VAL A 30 4.88 1.67 -0.61
N THR A 31 4.01 2.10 0.31
CA THR A 31 4.42 2.97 1.42
C THR A 31 4.40 2.20 2.73
N CYS A 32 5.32 2.53 3.62
CA CYS A 32 5.44 1.92 4.93
C CYS A 32 5.34 3.01 6.00
N ILE A 33 4.30 2.94 6.82
CA ILE A 33 4.12 3.84 7.96
C ILE A 33 4.39 3.06 9.25
N VAL A 34 5.30 3.56 10.07
CA VAL A 34 5.65 2.98 11.37
C VAL A 34 5.02 3.80 12.47
N GLU A 35 4.14 3.19 13.24
CA GLU A 35 3.51 3.83 14.40
C GLU A 35 4.44 3.76 15.62
N GLU A 36 4.20 4.61 16.61
CA GLU A 36 5.06 4.72 17.81
C GLU A 36 5.23 3.38 18.55
N GLY A 37 4.25 2.50 18.48
CA GLY A 37 4.33 1.16 19.07
C GLY A 37 5.16 0.16 18.26
N GLY A 38 5.77 0.59 17.16
CA GLY A 38 6.55 -0.26 16.27
C GLY A 38 5.73 -1.01 15.23
N HIS A 39 4.42 -0.83 15.21
CA HIS A 39 3.57 -1.44 14.20
C HIS A 39 3.84 -0.83 12.81
N ARG A 40 4.07 -1.69 11.84
CA ARG A 40 4.34 -1.28 10.46
C ARG A 40 3.11 -1.51 9.61
N LYS A 41 2.67 -0.46 8.91
CA LYS A 41 1.53 -0.51 8.00
C LYS A 41 2.01 -0.28 6.58
N PHE A 42 1.88 -1.30 5.73
CA PHE A 42 2.19 -1.20 4.31
C PHE A 42 0.91 -0.93 3.52
N THR A 43 0.97 0.01 2.58
CA THR A 43 -0.13 0.30 1.67
C THR A 43 0.37 0.14 0.24
N PHE A 44 -0.38 -0.62 -0.56
CA PHE A 44 -0.11 -0.85 -1.97
C PHE A 44 -0.99 0.10 -2.79
N TRP A 45 -0.37 0.96 -3.60
CA TRP A 45 -1.06 2.02 -4.33
C TRP A 45 -1.18 1.71 -5.80
N PHE A 46 -2.40 1.76 -6.29
CA PHE A 46 -2.72 1.53 -7.70
C PHE A 46 -3.21 2.81 -8.36
N ASN A 47 -2.85 2.96 -9.63
CA ASN A 47 -3.32 4.07 -10.44
C ASN A 47 -4.72 3.74 -10.97
N THR A 48 -5.71 4.54 -10.62
CA THR A 48 -7.10 4.34 -11.05
C THR A 48 -7.43 5.09 -12.34
N GLY A 49 -6.49 5.87 -12.88
CA GLY A 49 -6.71 6.66 -14.08
C GLY A 49 -7.79 7.76 -13.95
N GLY A 50 -8.10 8.14 -12.70
CA GLY A 50 -9.14 9.13 -12.42
C GLY A 50 -10.54 8.54 -12.29
N ASP A 51 -10.71 7.23 -12.40
CA ASP A 51 -12.00 6.56 -12.22
C ASP A 51 -12.34 6.43 -10.73
N GLN A 52 -13.39 7.11 -10.30
CA GLN A 52 -13.83 7.09 -8.90
C GLN A 52 -14.43 5.76 -8.48
N ASP A 53 -14.93 4.97 -9.43
CA ASP A 53 -15.52 3.67 -9.17
C ASP A 53 -14.50 2.53 -9.20
N ALA A 54 -13.25 2.82 -9.53
CA ALA A 54 -12.18 1.81 -9.65
C ALA A 54 -11.98 1.03 -8.35
N LYS A 55 -12.08 1.69 -7.20
CA LYS A 55 -11.98 1.03 -5.89
C LYS A 55 -13.08 -0.03 -5.72
N ALA A 56 -14.32 0.34 -5.99
CA ALA A 56 -15.46 -0.58 -5.86
C ALA A 56 -15.33 -1.74 -6.86
N GLU A 57 -14.85 -1.47 -8.05
CA GLU A 57 -14.62 -2.48 -9.08
C GLU A 57 -13.50 -3.46 -8.65
N MET A 58 -12.42 -2.98 -8.09
CA MET A 58 -11.32 -3.81 -7.60
C MET A 58 -11.78 -4.70 -6.43
N GLU A 59 -12.56 -4.16 -5.51
CA GLU A 59 -13.12 -4.92 -4.39
C GLU A 59 -14.09 -6.00 -4.88
N ARG A 60 -14.89 -5.68 -5.89
CA ARG A 60 -15.82 -6.61 -6.52
C ARG A 60 -15.08 -7.74 -7.22
N THR A 61 -14.00 -7.43 -7.94
CA THR A 61 -13.14 -8.41 -8.58
C THR A 61 -12.60 -9.42 -7.58
N TRP A 62 -12.15 -8.94 -6.43
CA TRP A 62 -11.67 -9.80 -5.34
C TRP A 62 -12.79 -10.68 -4.80
N ALA A 63 -13.98 -10.12 -4.58
CA ALA A 63 -15.14 -10.88 -4.11
C ALA A 63 -15.57 -11.97 -5.11
N ASP A 64 -15.55 -11.64 -6.42
CA ASP A 64 -15.86 -12.60 -7.49
C ASP A 64 -14.86 -13.76 -7.51
N MET A 65 -13.57 -13.48 -7.31
CA MET A 65 -12.54 -14.51 -7.23
C MET A 65 -12.78 -15.47 -6.06
N LYS A 66 -13.29 -14.97 -4.94
CA LYS A 66 -13.62 -15.79 -3.78
C LYS A 66 -14.83 -16.68 -4.01
N SER A 67 -15.85 -16.16 -4.72
CA SER A 67 -17.10 -16.87 -4.95
C SER A 67 -17.04 -17.84 -6.13
N GLU A 68 -16.09 -17.67 -7.06
CA GLU A 68 -15.93 -18.49 -8.24
C GLU A 68 -14.51 -19.10 -8.31
N PRO A 69 -14.31 -20.28 -7.69
CA PRO A 69 -13.00 -20.93 -7.62
C PRO A 69 -12.37 -21.19 -9.00
N GLU A 70 -13.18 -21.48 -10.02
CA GLU A 70 -12.67 -21.72 -11.38
C GLU A 70 -12.08 -20.45 -11.99
N ALA A 71 -12.66 -19.30 -11.75
CA ALA A 71 -12.12 -18.03 -12.20
C ALA A 71 -10.80 -17.73 -11.47
N ALA A 72 -10.72 -18.05 -10.18
CA ALA A 72 -9.51 -17.88 -9.38
C ALA A 72 -8.34 -18.71 -9.90
N ILE A 73 -8.59 -19.96 -10.31
CA ILE A 73 -7.55 -20.88 -10.81
C ILE A 73 -6.82 -20.28 -12.01
N ARG A 74 -7.52 -19.59 -12.90
CA ARG A 74 -6.93 -18.96 -14.09
C ARG A 74 -5.86 -17.93 -13.75
N TYR A 75 -5.98 -17.30 -12.59
CA TYR A 75 -5.13 -16.19 -12.19
C TYR A 75 -4.18 -16.53 -11.04
N VAL A 76 -4.25 -17.74 -10.50
CA VAL A 76 -3.44 -18.15 -9.34
C VAL A 76 -1.96 -17.91 -9.59
N ARG A 77 -1.44 -18.33 -10.74
CA ARG A 77 -0.02 -18.15 -11.05
C ARG A 77 0.36 -16.68 -11.11
N ALA A 78 -0.43 -15.87 -11.84
CA ALA A 78 -0.19 -14.44 -11.94
C ALA A 78 -0.30 -13.75 -10.57
N ALA A 79 -1.28 -14.14 -9.77
CA ALA A 79 -1.44 -13.59 -8.42
C ALA A 79 -0.26 -13.93 -7.52
N LEU A 80 0.28 -15.15 -7.59
CA LEU A 80 1.46 -15.55 -6.82
C LEU A 80 2.71 -14.79 -7.25
N GLU A 81 2.92 -14.62 -8.55
CA GLU A 81 4.04 -13.83 -9.08
C GLU A 81 3.93 -12.37 -8.65
N ASN A 82 2.73 -11.79 -8.71
CA ASN A 82 2.48 -10.41 -8.26
C ASN A 82 2.71 -10.27 -6.77
N ARG A 83 2.32 -11.27 -5.96
CA ARG A 83 2.57 -11.26 -4.53
C ARG A 83 4.06 -11.19 -4.21
N GLU A 84 4.89 -11.95 -4.92
CA GLU A 84 6.33 -11.91 -4.73
C GLU A 84 6.92 -10.54 -5.11
N THR A 85 6.45 -9.95 -6.22
CA THR A 85 6.84 -8.60 -6.61
C THR A 85 6.49 -7.59 -5.54
N LEU A 86 5.27 -7.67 -4.98
CA LEU A 86 4.81 -6.77 -3.92
C LEU A 86 5.63 -6.93 -2.64
N LEU A 87 5.99 -8.17 -2.27
CA LEU A 87 6.85 -8.42 -1.12
C LEU A 87 8.25 -7.79 -1.32
N GLY A 88 8.78 -7.86 -2.53
CA GLY A 88 10.04 -7.18 -2.88
C GLY A 88 9.95 -5.68 -2.74
N LEU A 89 8.84 -5.09 -3.16
CA LEU A 89 8.59 -3.65 -3.02
C LEU A 89 8.43 -3.25 -1.55
N MET A 90 7.80 -4.09 -0.72
CA MET A 90 7.71 -3.84 0.73
C MET A 90 9.09 -3.73 1.37
N LYS A 91 10.02 -4.58 0.97
CA LYS A 91 11.40 -4.57 1.50
C LYS A 91 12.15 -3.30 1.13
N ARG A 92 11.80 -2.68 -0.02
CA ARG A 92 12.46 -1.46 -0.53
C ARG A 92 11.74 -0.18 -0.11
N ALA A 93 10.54 -0.28 0.44
CA ALA A 93 9.79 0.90 0.88
C ALA A 93 10.51 1.57 2.06
N GLU A 94 10.69 2.89 1.98
CA GLU A 94 11.28 3.65 3.08
C GLU A 94 10.30 3.70 4.25
N PRO A 95 10.71 3.22 5.45
CA PRO A 95 9.84 3.29 6.62
C PRO A 95 9.73 4.71 7.14
N ILE A 96 8.51 5.21 7.23
CA ILE A 96 8.19 6.56 7.70
C ILE A 96 7.54 6.45 9.07
N LEU A 97 8.22 6.99 10.09
CA LEU A 97 7.72 7.02 11.45
C LEU A 97 6.62 8.07 11.56
N SER A 98 5.47 7.67 12.09
CA SER A 98 4.33 8.54 12.33
C SER A 98 4.18 8.75 13.85
N ILE A 99 4.29 10.00 14.28
CA ILE A 99 4.19 10.39 15.68
C ILE A 99 3.02 11.34 15.84
N LYS A 100 2.08 10.98 16.71
CA LYS A 100 0.88 11.78 16.95
C LYS A 100 0.95 12.44 18.33
N ARG A 101 0.66 13.74 18.36
CA ARG A 101 0.55 14.54 19.59
C ARG A 101 -0.67 15.45 19.44
N GLY A 102 -1.77 15.10 20.12
CA GLY A 102 -3.04 15.82 19.99
C GLY A 102 -3.55 15.76 18.55
N SER A 103 -3.79 16.92 17.95
CA SER A 103 -4.25 17.03 16.55
C SER A 103 -3.10 17.05 15.54
N GLN A 104 -1.85 17.06 16.00
CA GLN A 104 -0.68 17.15 15.12
C GLN A 104 -0.11 15.76 14.84
N THR A 105 0.38 15.57 13.62
CA THR A 105 1.07 14.35 13.19
C THR A 105 2.38 14.72 12.55
N LEU A 106 3.48 14.15 13.05
CA LEU A 106 4.80 14.27 12.46
C LEU A 106 5.10 13.01 11.65
N LEU A 107 5.53 13.18 10.41
CA LEU A 107 6.04 12.11 9.56
C LEU A 107 7.52 12.33 9.33
N ILE A 108 8.35 11.37 9.74
CA ILE A 108 9.80 11.46 9.61
C ILE A 108 10.37 10.09 9.25
N SER A 109 11.43 10.06 8.43
CA SER A 109 12.08 8.80 8.11
C SER A 109 12.55 8.08 9.38
N GLU A 110 12.24 6.80 9.51
CA GLU A 110 12.72 5.97 10.63
C GLU A 110 14.26 5.95 10.66
N ARG A 111 14.90 6.15 9.49
CA ARG A 111 16.36 6.15 9.34
C ARG A 111 17.02 7.48 9.67
N ALA A 112 16.23 8.52 9.97
CA ALA A 112 16.76 9.81 10.39
C ALA A 112 17.58 9.67 11.68
N SER A 113 18.56 10.56 11.88
CA SER A 113 19.39 10.50 13.09
C SER A 113 18.56 10.65 14.37
N PRO A 114 18.98 10.01 15.49
CA PRO A 114 18.28 10.17 16.76
C PRO A 114 18.16 11.62 17.21
N GLU A 115 19.18 12.44 16.92
CA GLU A 115 19.18 13.87 17.28
C GLU A 115 18.10 14.63 16.50
N LEU A 116 17.98 14.36 15.19
CA LEU A 116 16.96 15.00 14.35
C LEU A 116 15.57 14.59 14.80
N LYS A 117 15.36 13.29 15.07
CA LYS A 117 14.08 12.78 15.57
C LYS A 117 13.67 13.48 16.85
N ARG A 118 14.58 13.59 17.84
CA ARG A 118 14.30 14.25 19.11
C ARG A 118 13.98 15.73 18.93
N ALA A 119 14.74 16.42 18.08
CA ALA A 119 14.51 17.83 17.82
C ALA A 119 13.14 18.08 17.19
N MET A 120 12.73 17.25 16.23
CA MET A 120 11.44 17.37 15.56
C MET A 120 10.27 17.05 16.49
N ILE A 121 10.41 16.01 17.34
CA ILE A 121 9.39 15.61 18.31
C ILE A 121 9.20 16.71 19.37
N LYS A 122 10.29 17.32 19.82
CA LYS A 122 10.24 18.37 20.82
C LYS A 122 9.44 19.60 20.37
N ASN A 123 9.39 19.86 19.06
CA ASN A 123 8.69 21.00 18.48
C ASN A 123 7.19 20.71 18.18
N LEU A 124 6.70 19.53 18.50
CA LEU A 124 5.28 19.20 18.32
C LEU A 124 4.39 19.83 19.39
#